data_3817a3399267f6278c9eefe57586c72b
#
_entry.id   3817a3399267f6278c9eefe57586c72b
#
_cell.length_a   1.000
_cell.length_b   1.000
_cell.length_c   1.000
_cell.angle_alpha   90.00
_cell.angle_beta   90.00
_cell.angle_gamma   90.00
#
_symmetry.space_group_name_H-M   'P 1'
#
loop_
_entity.id
_entity.type
_entity.pdbx_description
1 polymer ?
#
loop_
_entity_poly.entity_id
_entity_poly.type
_entity_poly.pdbx_seq_one_letter_code
_entity_poly.pdbx_strand_id
1 'polypeptide(L)'
;ICGASSGGICAFTVAWERPDAFSKVYSMIGSFTNIRGGHVYPSWIRKTAKKPVKVFLQGGRNDLDNDHGHWPLANEQMAAALKFMGWDHKFVYGDGKHNLQHGGVLLPDALRWLWAGHGDKE
;
A
#
# COMPACT_ATOMS: atom_id res chain seq x y z
N ILE A 1 -1.02 -6.05 -8.95
CA ILE A 1 -0.61 -6.99 -7.90
C ILE A 1 -1.23 -6.58 -6.58
N CYS A 2 -1.68 -7.54 -5.80
CA CYS A 2 -2.25 -7.27 -4.49
C CYS A 2 -1.77 -8.28 -3.46
N GLY A 3 -1.85 -7.89 -2.20
CA GLY A 3 -1.49 -8.77 -1.10
C GLY A 3 -1.92 -8.19 0.23
N ALA A 4 -1.99 -9.07 1.23
CA ALA A 4 -2.39 -8.71 2.57
C ALA A 4 -1.26 -8.98 3.55
N SER A 5 -1.10 -8.13 4.56
CA SER A 5 -0.10 -8.31 5.60
C SER A 5 1.32 -8.35 5.01
N SER A 6 2.07 -9.44 5.20
CA SER A 6 3.36 -9.64 4.52
C SER A 6 3.20 -9.64 3.00
N GLY A 7 2.05 -10.07 2.49
CA GLY A 7 1.72 -9.97 1.07
C GLY A 7 1.60 -8.53 0.58
N GLY A 8 1.21 -7.61 1.44
CA GLY A 8 1.20 -6.18 1.12
C GLY A 8 2.60 -5.64 0.90
N ILE A 9 3.57 -6.01 1.75
CA ILE A 9 4.97 -5.66 1.54
C ILE A 9 5.46 -6.29 0.23
N CYS A 10 5.15 -7.56 0.01
CA CYS A 10 5.56 -8.27 -1.20
C CYS A 10 5.03 -7.58 -2.46
N ALA A 11 3.74 -7.26 -2.50
CA ALA A 11 3.12 -6.59 -3.64
C ALA A 11 3.79 -5.23 -3.92
N PHE A 12 4.00 -4.44 -2.88
CA PHE A 12 4.68 -3.15 -3.04
C PHE A 12 6.12 -3.32 -3.51
N THR A 13 6.84 -4.29 -2.94
CA THR A 13 8.23 -4.56 -3.31
C THR A 13 8.36 -4.96 -4.77
N VAL A 14 7.47 -5.80 -5.27
CA VAL A 14 7.48 -6.21 -6.68
C VAL A 14 7.31 -4.99 -7.59
N ALA A 15 6.35 -4.12 -7.30
CA ALA A 15 6.14 -2.90 -8.09
C ALA A 15 7.29 -1.92 -7.94
N TRP A 16 7.87 -1.81 -6.75
CA TRP A 16 9.03 -0.97 -6.48
C TRP A 16 10.23 -1.38 -7.35
N GLU A 17 10.50 -2.68 -7.43
CA GLU A 17 11.63 -3.22 -8.17
C GLU A 17 11.36 -3.33 -9.68
N ARG A 18 10.12 -3.58 -10.06
CA ARG A 18 9.74 -3.80 -11.46
C ARG A 18 8.50 -2.98 -11.83
N PRO A 19 8.59 -1.64 -11.78
CA PRO A 19 7.45 -0.78 -12.14
C PRO A 19 7.05 -0.91 -13.61
N ASP A 20 7.95 -1.39 -14.47
CA ASP A 20 7.68 -1.68 -15.87
C ASP A 20 6.71 -2.85 -16.05
N ALA A 21 6.73 -3.81 -15.14
CA ALA A 21 5.89 -5.01 -15.20
C ALA A 21 4.66 -4.92 -14.30
N PHE A 22 4.78 -4.24 -13.15
CA PHE A 22 3.71 -4.13 -12.16
C PHE A 22 3.56 -2.68 -11.73
N SER A 23 2.56 -2.01 -12.28
CA SER A 23 2.35 -0.57 -12.06
C SER A 23 1.16 -0.25 -11.17
N LYS A 24 0.48 -1.26 -10.64
CA LYS A 24 -0.70 -1.10 -9.80
C LYS A 24 -0.61 -2.02 -8.58
N VAL A 25 -0.75 -1.43 -7.40
CA VAL A 25 -0.62 -2.15 -6.13
C VAL A 25 -1.88 -1.95 -5.29
N TYR A 26 -2.42 -3.05 -4.78
CA TYR A 26 -3.38 -3.02 -3.68
C TYR A 26 -2.77 -3.70 -2.47
N SER A 27 -2.49 -2.93 -1.44
CA SER A 27 -1.99 -3.44 -0.16
C SER A 27 -3.09 -3.39 0.89
N MET A 28 -3.43 -4.54 1.43
CA MET A 28 -4.41 -4.69 2.49
C MET A 28 -3.69 -4.98 3.81
N ILE A 29 -3.95 -4.19 4.84
CA ILE A 29 -3.31 -4.38 6.15
C ILE A 29 -1.80 -4.64 6.02
N GLY A 30 -1.13 -3.87 5.18
CA GLY A 30 0.28 -4.10 4.85
C GLY A 30 1.19 -4.02 6.06
N SER A 31 2.14 -4.95 6.16
CA SER A 31 3.07 -5.04 7.26
C SER A 31 4.29 -4.15 7.05
N PHE A 32 4.05 -2.85 6.89
CA PHE A 32 5.14 -1.88 6.70
C PHE A 32 5.84 -1.51 8.01
N THR A 33 5.88 -2.45 8.91
CA THR A 33 6.55 -2.40 10.21
C THR A 33 7.90 -3.10 10.13
N ASN A 34 8.61 -3.22 11.27
CA ASN A 34 9.92 -3.84 11.30
C ASN A 34 9.81 -5.37 11.24
N ILE A 35 9.29 -5.83 10.11
CA ILE A 35 9.22 -7.24 9.76
C ILE A 35 9.54 -7.36 8.26
N ARG A 36 10.42 -8.26 7.91
CA ARG A 36 10.81 -8.50 6.51
C ARG A 36 11.24 -7.24 5.75
N GLY A 37 11.76 -6.26 6.47
CA GLY A 37 12.23 -5.00 5.87
C GLY A 37 11.14 -4.01 5.48
N GLY A 38 9.89 -4.26 5.84
CA GLY A 38 8.77 -3.39 5.43
C GLY A 38 8.85 -1.96 5.96
N HIS A 39 9.53 -1.75 7.06
CA HIS A 39 9.67 -0.44 7.72
C HIS A 39 10.54 0.57 6.96
N VAL A 40 11.29 0.14 5.96
CA VAL A 40 12.19 1.04 5.22
C VAL A 40 11.46 1.89 4.18
N TYR A 41 10.30 1.46 3.70
CA TYR A 41 9.66 2.08 2.55
C TYR A 41 9.22 3.52 2.74
N PRO A 42 8.66 3.94 3.89
CA PRO A 42 8.30 5.35 4.03
C PRO A 42 9.49 6.30 3.79
N SER A 43 10.67 5.94 4.30
CA SER A 43 11.88 6.73 4.10
C SER A 43 12.39 6.61 2.66
N TRP A 44 12.39 5.42 2.09
CA TRP A 44 12.86 5.20 0.71
C TRP A 44 11.99 5.93 -0.31
N ILE A 45 10.67 5.92 -0.12
CA ILE A 45 9.75 6.65 -0.99
C ILE A 45 10.11 8.13 -1.01
N ARG A 46 10.36 8.73 0.16
CA ARG A 46 10.68 10.15 0.28
C ARG A 46 12.02 10.52 -0.36
N LYS A 47 12.95 9.59 -0.42
CA LYS A 47 14.32 9.81 -0.89
C LYS A 47 14.55 9.33 -2.31
N THR A 48 13.55 8.79 -2.97
CA THR A 48 13.67 8.22 -4.31
C THR A 48 12.75 8.97 -5.27
N ALA A 49 13.19 9.20 -6.50
CA ALA A 49 12.34 9.81 -7.52
C ALA A 49 11.05 8.97 -7.70
N LYS A 50 9.94 9.67 -7.88
CA LYS A 50 8.62 9.03 -8.03
C LYS A 50 8.65 7.98 -9.14
N LYS A 51 8.12 6.80 -8.84
CA LYS A 51 7.97 5.71 -9.81
C LYS A 51 6.57 5.73 -10.42
N PRO A 52 6.40 5.25 -11.66
CA PRO A 52 5.10 5.25 -12.33
C PRO A 52 4.22 4.09 -11.80
N VAL A 53 3.90 4.13 -10.53
CA VAL A 53 3.12 3.11 -9.84
C VAL A 53 1.93 3.78 -9.15
N LYS A 54 0.77 3.14 -9.27
CA LYS A 54 -0.46 3.57 -8.63
C LYS A 54 -0.73 2.65 -7.43
N VAL A 55 -0.98 3.23 -6.27
CA VAL A 55 -1.04 2.46 -5.01
C VAL A 55 -2.36 2.71 -4.29
N PHE A 56 -3.06 1.63 -3.95
CA PHE A 56 -4.22 1.67 -3.09
C PHE A 56 -3.85 0.96 -1.77
N LEU A 57 -3.94 1.69 -0.66
CA LEU A 57 -3.65 1.17 0.67
C LEU A 57 -4.96 1.05 1.45
N GLN A 58 -5.18 -0.11 2.06
CA GLN A 58 -6.24 -0.30 3.05
C GLN A 58 -5.60 -0.60 4.40
N GLY A 59 -6.04 0.10 5.43
CA GLY A 59 -5.60 -0.11 6.79
C GLY A 59 -6.76 -0.04 7.77
N GLY A 60 -6.55 -0.51 8.99
CA GLY A 60 -7.55 -0.49 10.05
C GLY A 60 -6.99 0.05 11.35
N ARG A 61 -7.78 0.85 12.06
CA ARG A 61 -7.36 1.47 13.33
C ARG A 61 -7.12 0.46 14.44
N ASN A 62 -7.73 -0.71 14.33
CA ASN A 62 -7.61 -1.78 15.33
C ASN A 62 -6.68 -2.90 14.89
N ASP A 63 -5.80 -2.61 13.94
CA ASP A 63 -4.76 -3.54 13.50
C ASP A 63 -3.69 -3.72 14.59
N LEU A 64 -2.70 -4.55 14.33
CA LEU A 64 -1.70 -5.00 15.30
C LEU A 64 -0.84 -3.87 15.85
N ASP A 65 -0.46 -4.04 17.10
CA ASP A 65 0.55 -3.26 17.80
C ASP A 65 1.36 -4.24 18.65
N ASN A 66 2.60 -4.52 18.25
CA ASN A 66 3.44 -5.52 18.90
C ASN A 66 4.91 -5.15 18.79
N ASP A 67 5.81 -6.09 19.07
CA ASP A 67 7.26 -5.85 19.05
C ASP A 67 7.82 -5.55 17.65
N HIS A 68 7.08 -5.84 16.58
CA HIS A 68 7.49 -5.46 15.22
C HIS A 68 7.08 -4.02 14.88
N GLY A 69 6.12 -3.46 15.59
CA GLY A 69 5.66 -2.10 15.39
C GLY A 69 4.15 -1.95 15.49
N HIS A 70 3.67 -0.80 15.03
CA HIS A 70 2.26 -0.41 15.07
C HIS A 70 1.75 -0.31 13.63
N TRP A 71 0.94 -1.29 13.20
CA TRP A 71 0.45 -1.35 11.80
C TRP A 71 -0.32 -0.10 11.37
N PRO A 72 -1.25 0.45 12.19
CA PRO A 72 -1.96 1.66 11.78
C PRO A 72 -1.01 2.82 11.46
N LEU A 73 -0.04 3.11 12.35
CA LEU A 73 0.93 4.17 12.11
C LEU A 73 1.81 3.89 10.88
N ALA A 74 2.21 2.64 10.69
CA ALA A 74 3.04 2.26 9.56
C ALA A 74 2.33 2.52 8.23
N ASN A 75 1.05 2.22 8.13
CA ASN A 75 0.27 2.49 6.93
C ASN A 75 0.01 3.99 6.74
N GLU A 76 -0.20 4.74 7.83
CA GLU A 76 -0.28 6.20 7.77
C GLU A 76 1.03 6.81 7.26
N GLN A 77 2.18 6.29 7.70
CA GLN A 77 3.49 6.73 7.23
C GLN A 77 3.68 6.43 5.74
N MET A 78 3.21 5.28 5.27
CA MET A 78 3.22 4.95 3.85
C MET A 78 2.42 5.98 3.05
N ALA A 79 1.19 6.24 3.47
CA ALA A 79 0.32 7.20 2.79
C ALA A 79 0.95 8.61 2.80
N ALA A 80 1.53 9.02 3.92
CA ALA A 80 2.19 10.32 4.04
C ALA A 80 3.38 10.45 3.09
N ALA A 81 4.19 9.39 2.97
CA ALA A 81 5.34 9.37 2.07
C ALA A 81 4.92 9.44 0.59
N LEU A 82 3.90 8.68 0.21
CA LEU A 82 3.36 8.70 -1.14
C LEU A 82 2.81 10.08 -1.48
N LYS A 83 2.09 10.70 -0.55
CA LYS A 83 1.58 12.05 -0.72
C LYS A 83 2.71 13.06 -0.88
N PHE A 84 3.75 12.98 -0.05
CA PHE A 84 4.89 13.89 -0.09
C PHE A 84 5.56 13.87 -1.47
N MET A 85 5.73 12.69 -2.06
CA MET A 85 6.37 12.53 -3.36
C MET A 85 5.39 12.65 -4.54
N GLY A 86 4.11 12.86 -4.27
CA GLY A 86 3.11 13.06 -5.33
C GLY A 86 2.76 11.80 -6.12
N TRP A 87 2.90 10.62 -5.50
CA TRP A 87 2.45 9.38 -6.13
C TRP A 87 0.93 9.38 -6.29
N ASP A 88 0.45 8.75 -7.35
CA ASP A 88 -0.97 8.49 -7.54
C ASP A 88 -1.38 7.38 -6.55
N HIS A 89 -2.06 7.75 -5.48
CA HIS A 89 -2.38 6.83 -4.40
C HIS A 89 -3.72 7.14 -3.75
N LYS A 90 -4.26 6.14 -3.08
CA LYS A 90 -5.45 6.27 -2.25
C LYS A 90 -5.26 5.46 -0.98
N PHE A 91 -5.66 6.02 0.15
CA PHE A 91 -5.60 5.36 1.45
C PHE A 91 -6.99 5.33 2.07
N VAL A 92 -7.52 4.14 2.26
CA VAL A 92 -8.80 3.94 2.95
C VAL A 92 -8.53 3.36 4.34
N TYR A 93 -8.88 4.12 5.35
CA TYR A 93 -8.59 3.82 6.74
C TYR A 93 -9.90 3.60 7.49
N GLY A 94 -10.13 2.38 7.96
CA GLY A 94 -11.36 2.00 8.67
C GLY A 94 -11.07 1.56 10.10
N ASP A 95 -12.05 0.91 10.71
CA ASP A 95 -11.97 0.42 12.08
C ASP A 95 -11.62 -1.07 12.17
N GLY A 96 -11.17 -1.66 11.06
CA GLY A 96 -10.85 -3.07 10.98
C GLY A 96 -9.62 -3.47 11.76
N LYS A 97 -9.50 -4.78 11.92
CA LYS A 97 -8.38 -5.45 12.57
C LYS A 97 -7.45 -6.07 11.53
N HIS A 98 -6.54 -6.93 11.98
CA HIS A 98 -5.61 -7.62 11.08
C HIS A 98 -6.27 -8.81 10.40
N ASN A 99 -7.22 -8.53 9.51
CA ASN A 99 -7.91 -9.54 8.72
C ASN A 99 -8.33 -8.95 7.37
N LEU A 100 -8.86 -9.79 6.49
CA LEU A 100 -9.22 -9.42 5.12
C LEU A 100 -10.66 -8.94 4.96
N GLN A 101 -11.41 -8.79 6.03
CA GLN A 101 -12.83 -8.44 5.94
C GLN A 101 -13.03 -7.10 5.24
N HIS A 102 -12.39 -6.04 5.72
CA HIS A 102 -12.51 -4.70 5.13
C HIS A 102 -11.84 -4.64 3.74
N GLY A 103 -10.64 -5.18 3.62
CA GLY A 103 -9.92 -5.20 2.33
C GLY A 103 -10.67 -5.96 1.25
N GLY A 104 -11.33 -7.05 1.62
CA GLY A 104 -12.15 -7.83 0.68
C GLY A 104 -13.39 -7.07 0.23
N VAL A 105 -14.06 -6.37 1.14
CA VAL A 105 -15.22 -5.54 0.80
C VAL A 105 -14.82 -4.41 -0.16
N LEU A 106 -13.64 -3.83 0.02
CA LEU A 106 -13.14 -2.75 -0.82
C LEU A 106 -12.60 -3.22 -2.17
N LEU A 107 -12.38 -4.51 -2.36
CA LEU A 107 -11.69 -5.02 -3.54
C LEU A 107 -12.30 -4.53 -4.87
N PRO A 108 -13.61 -4.57 -5.08
CA PRO A 108 -14.17 -4.05 -6.34
C PRO A 108 -13.86 -2.58 -6.58
N ASP A 109 -13.99 -1.75 -5.55
CA ASP A 109 -13.72 -0.31 -5.65
C ASP A 109 -12.22 -0.05 -5.87
N ALA A 110 -11.36 -0.79 -5.18
CA ALA A 110 -9.92 -0.67 -5.35
C ALA A 110 -9.52 -1.02 -6.78
N LEU A 111 -10.05 -2.09 -7.34
CA LEU A 111 -9.75 -2.49 -8.72
C LEU A 111 -10.25 -1.44 -9.71
N ARG A 112 -11.46 -0.91 -9.52
CA ARG A 112 -11.98 0.14 -10.40
C ARG A 112 -11.08 1.37 -10.37
N TRP A 113 -10.66 1.78 -9.19
CA TRP A 113 -9.79 2.94 -9.06
C TRP A 113 -8.41 2.70 -9.68
N LEU A 114 -7.80 1.55 -9.39
CA LEU A 114 -6.48 1.20 -9.92
C LEU A 114 -6.47 1.12 -11.45
N TRP A 115 -7.54 0.61 -12.04
CA TRP A 115 -7.63 0.42 -13.49
C TRP A 115 -8.33 1.56 -14.22
N ALA A 116 -8.77 2.59 -13.50
CA ALA A 116 -9.39 3.76 -14.12
C ALA A 116 -8.40 4.44 -15.08
N GLY A 117 -8.85 4.69 -16.31
CA GLY A 117 -8.01 5.28 -17.35
C GLY A 117 -6.98 4.34 -17.99
N HIS A 118 -6.90 3.08 -17.53
CA HIS A 118 -5.95 2.13 -18.09
C HIS A 118 -6.32 1.79 -19.53
N GLY A 119 -5.35 1.95 -20.43
CA GLY A 119 -5.57 1.70 -21.85
C GLY A 119 -6.19 2.86 -22.60
N ASP A 120 -6.59 3.94 -21.93
CA ASP A 120 -7.07 5.16 -22.59
C ASP A 120 -5.91 5.82 -23.32
N LYS A 121 -6.20 6.34 -24.51
CA LYS A 121 -5.21 7.07 -25.31
C LYS A 121 -5.65 8.52 -25.45
N GLU A 122 -4.72 9.37 -25.22
CA GLU A 122 -4.87 10.82 -25.41
C GLU A 122 -4.79 11.23 -26.87
#